data_ef7d50a532447206124756dc2671603a
#
_entry.id   ef7d50a532447206124756dc2671603a
#
_cell.length_a   1.000
_cell.length_b   1.000
_cell.length_c   1.000
_cell.angle_alpha   90.00
_cell.angle_beta   90.00
_cell.angle_gamma   90.00
#
_symmetry.space_group_name_H-M   'P 1'
#
loop_
_entity.id
_entity.type
_entity.pdbx_description
1 polymer ?
#
loop_
_entity_poly.entity_id
_entity_poly.type
_entity_poly.pdbx_seq_one_letter_code
_entity_poly.pdbx_strand_id
1 'polypeptide(L)'
;FGAQRTDDLFAAIGYGRVAARSVLAKLVPEELEEKPGSPSIGTRMRRVLRRGEDKVKVRGFDDLLVFRARCCNPIRGEEIVGYVTRGKGVSVHAARCPNVLNLLYDPERRIDVVWEKNTDESGFIVLLGIQVEDRRGILADVTSKIAALKTNVLKVEASSNDHHGRISMTMEIDDLKHLQRIVKVIRGVPGVLEVERLMR
;
A
#
# COMPACT_ATOMS: atom_id res chain seq x y z
N PHE A 1 19.23 -29.02 -6.43
CA PHE A 1 18.90 -28.62 -5.05
C PHE A 1 19.46 -29.59 -4.00
N GLY A 2 20.17 -30.64 -4.40
CA GLY A 2 20.78 -31.63 -3.49
C GLY A 2 19.82 -32.59 -2.81
N ALA A 3 18.53 -32.55 -3.11
CA ALA A 3 17.54 -33.47 -2.59
C ALA A 3 17.56 -34.76 -3.41
N GLN A 4 17.67 -35.92 -2.75
CA GLN A 4 17.69 -37.22 -3.39
C GLN A 4 16.27 -37.80 -3.63
N ARG A 5 15.27 -37.30 -2.90
CA ARG A 5 13.86 -37.68 -2.98
C ARG A 5 12.97 -36.43 -3.04
N THR A 6 11.78 -36.58 -3.63
CA THR A 6 10.80 -35.46 -3.72
C THR A 6 10.36 -34.98 -2.36
N ASP A 7 10.24 -35.86 -1.37
CA ASP A 7 9.84 -35.51 -0.01
C ASP A 7 10.90 -34.65 0.69
N ASP A 8 12.20 -34.86 0.43
CA ASP A 8 13.29 -34.06 0.94
C ASP A 8 13.26 -32.64 0.34
N LEU A 9 12.86 -32.52 -0.93
CA LEU A 9 12.66 -31.22 -1.58
C LEU A 9 11.49 -30.45 -0.97
N PHE A 10 10.35 -31.12 -0.73
CA PHE A 10 9.20 -30.51 -0.09
C PHE A 10 9.51 -30.11 1.36
N ALA A 11 10.23 -30.94 2.10
CA ALA A 11 10.71 -30.59 3.44
C ALA A 11 11.65 -29.38 3.40
N ALA A 12 12.59 -29.33 2.44
CA ALA A 12 13.49 -28.19 2.29
C ALA A 12 12.76 -26.88 1.95
N ILE A 13 11.68 -26.94 1.17
CA ILE A 13 10.79 -25.80 0.89
C ILE A 13 10.03 -25.41 2.16
N GLY A 14 9.44 -26.37 2.86
CA GLY A 14 8.67 -26.12 4.09
C GLY A 14 9.51 -25.52 5.21
N TYR A 15 10.76 -25.93 5.35
CA TYR A 15 11.73 -25.35 6.32
C TYR A 15 12.42 -24.09 5.81
N GLY A 16 12.09 -23.59 4.62
CA GLY A 16 12.62 -22.35 4.06
C GLY A 16 14.07 -22.44 3.57
N ARG A 17 14.65 -23.65 3.47
CA ARG A 17 16.00 -23.89 2.94
C ARG A 17 16.09 -23.68 1.43
N VAL A 18 14.98 -23.95 0.74
CA VAL A 18 14.85 -23.77 -0.71
C VAL A 18 13.59 -22.93 -0.96
N ALA A 19 13.73 -21.83 -1.69
CA ALA A 19 12.56 -21.03 -2.07
C ALA A 19 11.74 -21.75 -3.14
N ALA A 20 10.43 -21.92 -2.93
CA ALA A 20 9.52 -22.57 -3.88
C ALA A 20 9.63 -21.98 -5.30
N ARG A 21 9.83 -20.65 -5.39
CA ARG A 21 10.01 -19.94 -6.65
C ARG A 21 11.26 -20.35 -7.43
N SER A 22 12.34 -20.71 -6.74
CA SER A 22 13.58 -21.19 -7.36
C SER A 22 13.42 -22.59 -7.94
N VAL A 23 12.51 -23.40 -7.36
CA VAL A 23 12.17 -24.73 -7.88
C VAL A 23 11.30 -24.59 -9.12
N LEU A 24 10.27 -23.73 -9.08
CA LEU A 24 9.41 -23.44 -10.22
C LEU A 24 10.20 -22.88 -11.42
N ALA A 25 11.12 -21.94 -11.18
CA ALA A 25 11.95 -21.38 -12.25
C ALA A 25 12.85 -22.40 -12.96
N LYS A 26 13.19 -23.54 -12.30
CA LYS A 26 13.96 -24.63 -12.92
C LYS A 26 13.09 -25.67 -13.61
N LEU A 27 11.82 -25.83 -13.18
CA LEU A 27 10.91 -26.81 -13.72
C LEU A 27 10.09 -26.29 -14.92
N VAL A 28 9.80 -24.98 -14.93
CA VAL A 28 8.98 -24.33 -15.96
C VAL A 28 9.69 -23.03 -16.41
N PRO A 29 10.77 -23.14 -17.21
CA PRO A 29 11.55 -21.96 -17.61
C PRO A 29 10.78 -20.97 -18.49
N GLU A 30 9.81 -21.43 -19.31
CA GLU A 30 9.11 -20.62 -20.30
C GLU A 30 7.93 -19.80 -19.76
N GLU A 31 7.34 -20.16 -18.63
CA GLU A 31 6.20 -19.41 -18.07
C GLU A 31 6.62 -18.17 -17.23
N LEU A 32 7.91 -17.96 -17.00
CA LEU A 32 8.42 -16.83 -16.24
C LEU A 32 9.03 -15.71 -17.10
N GLU A 33 9.14 -15.91 -18.41
CA GLU A 33 9.47 -14.86 -19.36
C GLU A 33 8.21 -14.08 -19.76
N GLU A 34 7.85 -13.09 -18.99
CA GLU A 34 6.98 -12.01 -19.46
C GLU A 34 7.67 -11.35 -20.67
N LYS A 35 7.13 -11.57 -21.87
CA LYS A 35 7.54 -10.86 -23.09
C LYS A 35 7.55 -9.36 -22.84
N PRO A 36 8.51 -8.60 -23.37
CA PRO A 36 8.56 -7.14 -23.24
C PRO A 36 7.48 -6.52 -24.13
N GLY A 37 6.28 -6.51 -23.63
CA GLY A 37 5.15 -5.82 -24.23
C GLY A 37 4.57 -4.89 -23.17
N SER A 38 4.50 -3.61 -23.44
CA SER A 38 3.98 -2.47 -22.68
C SER A 38 3.75 -2.71 -21.18
N PRO A 39 4.33 -1.89 -20.28
CA PRO A 39 4.25 -2.15 -18.85
C PRO A 39 2.79 -2.18 -18.42
N SER A 40 2.31 -3.36 -18.01
CA SER A 40 0.98 -3.52 -17.45
C SER A 40 0.83 -2.62 -16.21
N ILE A 41 -0.38 -2.16 -15.94
CA ILE A 41 -0.71 -1.33 -14.78
C ILE A 41 -0.13 -1.96 -13.48
N GLY A 42 -0.10 -3.29 -13.39
CA GLY A 42 0.52 -4.02 -12.27
C GLY A 42 2.03 -3.83 -12.17
N THR A 43 2.75 -3.70 -13.30
CA THR A 43 4.20 -3.48 -13.31
C THR A 43 4.54 -2.03 -12.94
N ARG A 44 3.72 -1.05 -13.36
CA ARG A 44 3.83 0.34 -12.89
C ARG A 44 3.54 0.46 -11.39
N MET A 45 2.49 -0.19 -10.88
CA MET A 45 2.20 -0.26 -9.46
C MET A 45 3.34 -0.90 -8.65
N ARG A 46 3.95 -2.00 -9.14
CA ARG A 46 5.13 -2.60 -8.49
C ARG A 46 6.34 -1.70 -8.52
N ARG A 47 6.52 -0.88 -9.57
CA ARG A 47 7.64 0.06 -9.69
C ARG A 47 7.45 1.27 -8.77
N VAL A 48 6.22 1.78 -8.64
CA VAL A 48 5.88 2.85 -7.68
C VAL A 48 5.96 2.33 -6.24
N LEU A 49 5.51 1.09 -5.98
CA LEU A 49 5.66 0.45 -4.66
C LEU A 49 7.12 0.13 -4.29
N ARG A 50 8.03 -0.02 -5.28
CA ARG A 50 9.47 -0.19 -5.05
C ARG A 50 10.24 1.15 -5.04
N ARG A 51 9.66 2.22 -5.57
CA ARG A 51 10.30 3.53 -5.69
C ARG A 51 10.23 4.36 -4.40
N GLY A 52 9.47 3.91 -3.42
CA GLY A 52 9.39 4.52 -2.10
C GLY A 52 10.18 3.71 -1.08
N GLU A 53 11.49 3.68 -1.14
CA GLU A 53 12.30 3.60 0.07
C GLU A 53 12.17 4.95 0.77
N ASP A 54 10.93 5.24 1.25
CA ASP A 54 10.73 6.37 2.15
C ASP A 54 11.61 6.12 3.36
N LYS A 55 12.57 6.98 3.52
CA LYS A 55 13.52 6.91 4.60
C LYS A 55 12.80 7.25 5.90
N VAL A 56 12.22 6.23 6.50
CA VAL A 56 11.80 6.28 7.89
C VAL A 56 13.02 5.89 8.71
N LYS A 57 13.44 6.75 9.61
CA LYS A 57 14.53 6.44 10.54
C LYS A 57 13.97 5.92 11.86
N VAL A 58 14.64 4.89 12.37
CA VAL A 58 14.45 4.41 13.73
C VAL A 58 15.28 5.31 14.65
N ARG A 59 14.69 5.89 15.69
CA ARG A 59 15.45 6.68 16.65
C ARG A 59 16.54 5.83 17.31
N GLY A 60 17.80 6.25 17.11
CA GLY A 60 18.97 5.61 17.73
C GLY A 60 19.59 4.43 16.98
N PHE A 61 19.11 4.12 15.76
CA PHE A 61 19.67 3.03 14.95
C PHE A 61 19.69 3.43 13.47
N ASP A 62 20.86 3.53 12.88
CA ASP A 62 21.01 3.95 11.47
C ASP A 62 20.99 2.78 10.48
N ASP A 63 21.23 1.54 10.92
CA ASP A 63 21.43 0.38 10.03
C ASP A 63 20.26 -0.63 10.04
N LEU A 64 19.09 -0.26 10.55
CA LEU A 64 17.94 -1.16 10.55
C LEU A 64 17.17 -1.11 9.22
N LEU A 65 16.91 -2.28 8.66
CA LEU A 65 16.02 -2.39 7.51
C LEU A 65 14.60 -2.00 7.92
N VAL A 66 14.09 -0.90 7.35
CA VAL A 66 12.77 -0.36 7.66
C VAL A 66 11.87 -0.49 6.44
N PHE A 67 10.65 -0.97 6.62
CA PHE A 67 9.66 -1.09 5.55
C PHE A 67 8.26 -0.72 6.02
N ARG A 68 7.46 -0.14 5.13
CA ARG A 68 6.06 0.20 5.41
C ARG A 68 5.17 -1.04 5.46
N ALA A 69 4.30 -1.11 6.46
CA ALA A 69 3.33 -2.18 6.59
C ALA A 69 2.26 -2.08 5.50
N ARG A 70 2.00 -3.19 4.81
CA ARG A 70 1.05 -3.24 3.70
C ARG A 70 -0.41 -3.06 4.13
N CYS A 71 -0.73 -3.37 5.39
CA CYS A 71 -2.10 -3.29 5.92
C CYS A 71 -2.63 -1.86 6.01
N CYS A 72 -1.76 -0.88 6.30
CA CYS A 72 -2.14 0.52 6.46
C CYS A 72 -1.41 1.47 5.52
N ASN A 73 -0.29 1.01 4.92
CA ASN A 73 0.53 1.79 4.00
C ASN A 73 0.70 3.25 4.46
N PRO A 74 1.37 3.49 5.62
CA PRO A 74 1.45 4.82 6.21
C PRO A 74 2.02 5.84 5.22
N ILE A 75 1.54 7.07 5.30
CA ILE A 75 1.94 8.17 4.42
C ILE A 75 2.66 9.26 5.23
N ARG A 76 3.50 10.05 4.57
CA ARG A 76 4.23 11.14 5.21
C ARG A 76 3.28 12.11 5.92
N GLY A 77 3.60 12.44 7.17
CA GLY A 77 2.80 13.32 8.02
C GLY A 77 1.81 12.60 8.92
N GLU A 78 1.62 11.28 8.76
CA GLU A 78 0.89 10.48 9.75
C GLU A 78 1.78 10.17 10.96
N GLU A 79 1.14 10.02 12.12
CA GLU A 79 1.78 9.40 13.28
C GLU A 79 2.07 7.93 12.97
N ILE A 80 3.30 7.53 13.19
CA ILE A 80 3.77 6.18 12.87
C ILE A 80 4.37 5.49 14.09
N VAL A 81 4.31 4.17 14.06
CA VAL A 81 4.92 3.29 15.05
C VAL A 81 5.66 2.16 14.35
N GLY A 82 6.85 1.82 14.83
CA GLY A 82 7.64 0.71 14.34
C GLY A 82 7.45 -0.54 15.19
N TYR A 83 7.51 -1.69 14.56
CA TYR A 83 7.56 -2.99 15.22
C TYR A 83 8.72 -3.82 14.68
N VAL A 84 9.56 -4.30 15.57
CA VAL A 84 10.65 -5.21 15.24
C VAL A 84 10.07 -6.55 14.82
N THR A 85 10.34 -6.97 13.60
CA THR A 85 9.87 -8.24 13.06
C THR A 85 10.95 -9.32 13.20
N ARG A 86 10.53 -10.58 13.29
CA ARG A 86 11.49 -11.70 13.34
C ARG A 86 12.18 -11.86 12.00
N GLY A 87 13.45 -11.42 11.90
CA GLY A 87 14.33 -11.63 10.74
C GLY A 87 14.07 -10.76 9.51
N LYS A 88 13.18 -9.74 9.57
CA LYS A 88 12.87 -8.86 8.43
C LYS A 88 13.11 -7.37 8.69
N GLY A 89 13.59 -6.99 9.86
CA GLY A 89 13.78 -5.59 10.24
C GLY A 89 12.54 -4.98 10.91
N VAL A 90 12.30 -3.69 10.72
CA VAL A 90 11.25 -2.91 11.37
C VAL A 90 10.09 -2.67 10.40
N SER A 91 8.90 -3.12 10.77
CA SER A 91 7.65 -2.82 10.08
C SER A 91 7.04 -1.54 10.63
N VAL A 92 6.82 -0.53 9.77
CA VAL A 92 6.23 0.76 10.15
C VAL A 92 4.76 0.78 9.83
N HIS A 93 3.95 1.10 10.81
CA HIS A 93 2.51 1.22 10.72
C HIS A 93 2.05 2.65 11.01
N ALA A 94 0.92 3.05 10.45
CA ALA A 94 0.19 4.21 10.95
C ALA A 94 -0.29 3.92 12.38
N ALA A 95 -0.17 4.88 13.29
CA ALA A 95 -0.56 4.70 14.70
C ALA A 95 -2.04 4.25 14.87
N ARG A 96 -2.90 4.64 13.92
CA ARG A 96 -4.34 4.28 13.89
C ARG A 96 -4.63 2.95 13.18
N CYS A 97 -3.61 2.20 12.77
CA CYS A 97 -3.82 0.93 12.09
C CYS A 97 -4.49 -0.09 13.02
N PRO A 98 -5.59 -0.74 12.62
CA PRO A 98 -6.26 -1.76 13.45
C PRO A 98 -5.31 -2.89 13.87
N ASN A 99 -4.36 -3.26 13.02
CA ASN A 99 -3.37 -4.30 13.34
C ASN A 99 -2.38 -3.87 14.42
N VAL A 100 -2.21 -2.56 14.67
CA VAL A 100 -1.36 -2.06 15.76
C VAL A 100 -1.92 -2.47 17.10
N LEU A 101 -3.25 -2.49 17.26
CA LEU A 101 -3.89 -2.94 18.48
C LEU A 101 -3.54 -4.41 18.80
N ASN A 102 -3.48 -5.26 17.78
CA ASN A 102 -3.09 -6.66 17.92
C ASN A 102 -1.58 -6.83 18.18
N LEU A 103 -0.76 -5.87 17.77
CA LEU A 103 0.70 -5.89 18.00
C LEU A 103 1.06 -5.35 19.40
N LEU A 104 0.15 -4.68 20.10
CA LEU A 104 0.36 -4.16 21.44
C LEU A 104 0.51 -5.25 22.53
N TYR A 105 0.22 -6.52 22.21
CA TYR A 105 0.48 -7.63 23.11
C TYR A 105 1.97 -7.91 23.37
N ASP A 106 2.85 -7.34 22.53
CA ASP A 106 4.30 -7.51 22.65
C ASP A 106 4.98 -6.11 22.66
N PRO A 107 4.85 -5.36 23.78
CA PRO A 107 5.32 -3.98 23.86
C PRO A 107 6.85 -3.85 23.70
N GLU A 108 7.61 -4.90 24.03
CA GLU A 108 9.08 -4.91 23.87
C GLU A 108 9.54 -4.84 22.40
N ARG A 109 8.65 -5.17 21.47
CA ARG A 109 8.94 -5.11 20.03
C ARG A 109 8.56 -3.77 19.41
N ARG A 110 7.93 -2.89 20.18
CA ARG A 110 7.60 -1.54 19.71
C ARG A 110 8.84 -0.66 19.74
N ILE A 111 9.04 0.12 18.70
CA ILE A 111 10.15 1.04 18.54
C ILE A 111 9.67 2.37 17.99
N ASP A 112 10.27 3.46 18.45
CA ASP A 112 9.96 4.79 17.96
C ASP A 112 10.61 5.02 16.60
N VAL A 113 9.79 5.47 15.66
CA VAL A 113 10.18 5.79 14.29
C VAL A 113 9.75 7.20 13.93
N VAL A 114 10.49 7.84 13.07
CA VAL A 114 10.19 9.18 12.58
C VAL A 114 10.36 9.26 11.07
N TRP A 115 9.51 10.07 10.41
CA TRP A 115 9.70 10.37 8.99
C TRP A 115 10.99 11.16 8.80
N GLU A 116 11.83 10.73 7.87
CA GLU A 116 13.00 11.50 7.48
C GLU A 116 12.57 12.75 6.70
N LYS A 117 13.25 13.87 6.95
CA LYS A 117 12.93 15.16 6.33
C LYS A 117 13.32 15.25 4.86
N ASN A 118 14.00 14.27 4.31
CA ASN A 118 14.51 14.33 2.95
C ASN A 118 13.43 14.12 1.89
N THR A 119 13.47 14.99 0.95
CA THR A 119 12.60 15.36 -0.15
C THR A 119 12.70 14.44 -1.35
N ASP A 120 12.52 13.14 -1.21
CA ASP A 120 12.22 12.34 -2.40
C ASP A 120 10.73 12.49 -2.72
N GLU A 121 10.44 13.01 -3.90
CA GLU A 121 9.11 13.22 -4.50
C GLU A 121 8.40 11.89 -4.83
N SER A 122 8.57 10.87 -4.03
CA SER A 122 7.87 9.60 -4.23
C SER A 122 6.44 9.73 -3.70
N GLY A 123 5.48 9.78 -4.62
CA GLY A 123 4.06 9.78 -4.29
C GLY A 123 3.64 8.54 -3.50
N PHE A 124 2.68 8.70 -2.62
CA PHE A 124 2.07 7.63 -1.84
C PHE A 124 0.80 7.15 -2.52
N ILE A 125 0.60 5.84 -2.61
CA ILE A 125 -0.64 5.28 -3.16
C ILE A 125 -1.63 5.11 -2.02
N VAL A 126 -2.81 5.72 -2.16
CA VAL A 126 -3.94 5.58 -1.24
C VAL A 126 -5.17 5.05 -1.96
N LEU A 127 -6.00 4.32 -1.22
CA LEU A 127 -7.31 3.87 -1.66
C LEU A 127 -8.37 4.63 -0.86
N LEU A 128 -9.24 5.36 -1.55
CA LEU A 128 -10.40 6.02 -0.97
C LEU A 128 -11.67 5.26 -1.33
N GLY A 129 -12.53 5.05 -0.34
CA GLY A 129 -13.92 4.66 -0.51
C GLY A 129 -14.79 5.90 -0.38
N ILE A 130 -15.70 6.09 -1.34
CA ILE A 130 -16.62 7.22 -1.38
C ILE A 130 -18.02 6.65 -1.49
N GLN A 131 -18.87 6.92 -0.51
CA GLN A 131 -20.29 6.61 -0.57
C GLN A 131 -21.04 7.82 -1.12
N VAL A 132 -21.92 7.59 -2.08
CA VAL A 132 -22.65 8.66 -2.77
C VAL A 132 -24.12 8.30 -2.94
N GLU A 133 -24.98 9.31 -3.03
CA GLU A 133 -26.29 9.16 -3.63
C GLU A 133 -26.15 8.90 -5.13
N ASP A 134 -26.80 7.85 -5.64
CA ASP A 134 -26.70 7.55 -7.08
C ASP A 134 -27.49 8.61 -7.86
N ARG A 135 -26.76 9.45 -8.58
CA ARG A 135 -27.31 10.43 -9.51
C ARG A 135 -26.46 10.55 -10.76
N ARG A 136 -27.08 10.96 -11.83
CA ARG A 136 -26.37 11.22 -13.10
C ARG A 136 -25.27 12.24 -12.86
N GLY A 137 -24.06 11.93 -13.36
CA GLY A 137 -22.89 12.81 -13.31
C GLY A 137 -22.10 12.81 -12.01
N ILE A 138 -22.49 12.09 -10.96
CA ILE A 138 -21.78 12.09 -9.68
C ILE A 138 -20.28 11.69 -9.82
N LEU A 139 -20.01 10.68 -10.64
CA LEU A 139 -18.64 10.25 -10.90
C LEU A 139 -17.83 11.35 -11.63
N ALA A 140 -18.44 12.02 -12.60
CA ALA A 140 -17.81 13.10 -13.33
C ALA A 140 -17.49 14.29 -12.41
N ASP A 141 -18.43 14.65 -11.52
CA ASP A 141 -18.22 15.74 -10.55
C ASP A 141 -17.06 15.43 -9.61
N VAL A 142 -17.02 14.20 -9.06
CA VAL A 142 -15.95 13.77 -8.16
C VAL A 142 -14.59 13.77 -8.87
N THR A 143 -14.52 13.18 -10.07
CA THR A 143 -13.26 13.11 -10.84
C THR A 143 -12.78 14.49 -11.29
N SER A 144 -13.68 15.39 -11.67
CA SER A 144 -13.35 16.78 -12.05
C SER A 144 -12.73 17.55 -10.86
N LYS A 145 -13.28 17.37 -9.66
CA LYS A 145 -12.74 17.99 -8.45
C LYS A 145 -11.35 17.48 -8.11
N ILE A 146 -11.10 16.18 -8.27
CA ILE A 146 -9.78 15.57 -8.04
C ILE A 146 -8.78 16.05 -9.10
N ALA A 147 -9.18 16.13 -10.36
CA ALA A 147 -8.34 16.64 -11.45
C ALA A 147 -7.90 18.10 -11.21
N ALA A 148 -8.78 18.95 -10.66
CA ALA A 148 -8.46 20.33 -10.30
C ALA A 148 -7.34 20.42 -9.22
N LEU A 149 -7.15 19.37 -8.41
CA LEU A 149 -6.07 19.26 -7.43
C LEU A 149 -4.78 18.68 -8.03
N LYS A 150 -4.73 18.43 -9.36
CA LYS A 150 -3.60 17.82 -10.07
C LYS A 150 -3.19 16.45 -9.51
N THR A 151 -4.15 15.72 -8.94
CA THR A 151 -3.92 14.41 -8.35
C THR A 151 -4.00 13.33 -9.43
N ASN A 152 -3.01 12.44 -9.47
CA ASN A 152 -2.98 11.32 -10.40
C ASN A 152 -3.88 10.19 -9.87
N VAL A 153 -4.91 9.83 -10.65
CA VAL A 153 -5.81 8.71 -10.35
C VAL A 153 -5.34 7.49 -11.12
N LEU A 154 -5.03 6.41 -10.40
CA LEU A 154 -4.50 5.17 -10.97
C LEU A 154 -5.60 4.17 -11.32
N LYS A 155 -6.66 4.11 -10.51
CA LYS A 155 -7.77 3.18 -10.69
C LYS A 155 -9.05 3.77 -10.12
N VAL A 156 -10.16 3.55 -10.81
CA VAL A 156 -11.52 3.87 -10.34
C VAL A 156 -12.39 2.65 -10.54
N GLU A 157 -13.14 2.31 -9.53
CA GLU A 157 -14.20 1.32 -9.58
C GLU A 157 -15.46 1.97 -9.00
N ALA A 158 -16.54 1.93 -9.74
CA ALA A 158 -17.82 2.47 -9.32
C ALA A 158 -18.90 1.40 -9.45
N SER A 159 -19.74 1.31 -8.44
CA SER A 159 -20.92 0.43 -8.42
C SER A 159 -22.08 1.19 -7.83
N SER A 160 -23.27 0.88 -8.30
CA SER A 160 -24.51 1.46 -7.81
C SER A 160 -25.50 0.35 -7.46
N ASN A 161 -26.26 0.55 -6.39
CA ASN A 161 -27.33 -0.33 -5.96
C ASN A 161 -28.41 0.54 -5.28
N ASP A 162 -29.65 0.50 -5.82
CA ASP A 162 -30.87 1.07 -5.22
C ASP A 162 -30.77 2.51 -4.65
N HIS A 163 -30.27 3.48 -5.34
CA HIS A 163 -30.09 4.89 -4.95
C HIS A 163 -28.78 5.21 -4.22
N HIS A 164 -27.97 4.22 -3.89
CA HIS A 164 -26.65 4.44 -3.30
C HIS A 164 -25.58 3.96 -4.25
N GLY A 165 -24.54 4.75 -4.39
CA GLY A 165 -23.34 4.38 -5.15
C GLY A 165 -22.12 4.26 -4.24
N ARG A 166 -21.21 3.38 -4.62
CA ARG A 166 -19.87 3.28 -4.02
C ARG A 166 -18.82 3.49 -5.09
N ILE A 167 -17.94 4.44 -4.86
CA ILE A 167 -16.80 4.73 -5.73
C ILE A 167 -15.54 4.42 -4.94
N SER A 168 -14.72 3.52 -5.47
CA SER A 168 -13.38 3.21 -4.93
C SER A 168 -12.33 3.79 -5.85
N MET A 169 -11.45 4.63 -5.31
CA MET A 169 -10.43 5.33 -6.10
C MET A 169 -9.04 5.07 -5.52
N THR A 170 -8.15 4.53 -6.36
CA THR A 170 -6.72 4.46 -6.06
C THR A 170 -6.03 5.65 -6.68
N MET A 171 -5.31 6.42 -5.88
CA MET A 171 -4.66 7.64 -6.34
C MET A 171 -3.27 7.80 -5.72
N GLU A 172 -2.47 8.61 -6.37
CA GLU A 172 -1.14 9.00 -5.91
C GLU A 172 -1.21 10.38 -5.23
N ILE A 173 -0.64 10.47 -4.04
CA ILE A 173 -0.63 11.70 -3.23
C ILE A 173 0.77 11.98 -2.70
N ASP A 174 1.04 13.22 -2.34
CA ASP A 174 2.36 13.64 -1.86
C ASP A 174 2.53 13.41 -0.35
N ASP A 175 1.49 13.74 0.43
CA ASP A 175 1.51 13.68 1.89
C ASP A 175 0.10 13.66 2.51
N LEU A 176 0.04 13.63 3.85
CA LEU A 176 -1.22 13.69 4.59
C LEU A 176 -2.01 14.98 4.32
N LYS A 177 -1.34 16.12 4.15
CA LYS A 177 -2.03 17.40 3.89
C LYS A 177 -2.69 17.39 2.51
N HIS A 178 -2.03 16.79 1.52
CA HIS A 178 -2.60 16.60 0.19
C HIS A 178 -3.83 15.69 0.27
N LEU A 179 -3.74 14.56 0.98
CA LEU A 179 -4.89 13.67 1.21
C LEU A 179 -6.07 14.40 1.87
N GLN A 180 -5.79 15.17 2.92
CA GLN A 180 -6.83 15.94 3.63
C GLN A 180 -7.54 16.95 2.72
N ARG A 181 -6.79 17.63 1.83
CA ARG A 181 -7.38 18.54 0.84
C ARG A 181 -8.31 17.80 -0.12
N ILE A 182 -7.86 16.65 -0.63
CA ILE A 182 -8.66 15.81 -1.53
C ILE A 182 -9.96 15.37 -0.84
N VAL A 183 -9.87 14.81 0.37
CA VAL A 183 -11.05 14.37 1.14
C VAL A 183 -12.01 15.53 1.40
N LYS A 184 -11.50 16.71 1.76
CA LYS A 184 -12.33 17.92 1.98
C LYS A 184 -13.06 18.33 0.71
N VAL A 185 -12.38 18.34 -0.43
CA VAL A 185 -12.96 18.74 -1.72
C VAL A 185 -14.01 17.73 -2.19
N ILE A 186 -13.76 16.43 -2.04
CA ILE A 186 -14.72 15.39 -2.41
C ILE A 186 -15.97 15.47 -1.52
N ARG A 187 -15.82 15.66 -0.20
CA ARG A 187 -16.96 15.84 0.72
C ARG A 187 -17.83 17.05 0.38
N GLY A 188 -17.28 18.03 -0.30
CA GLY A 188 -18.02 19.21 -0.78
C GLY A 188 -18.83 18.98 -2.06
N VAL A 189 -18.76 17.79 -2.68
CA VAL A 189 -19.54 17.47 -3.88
C VAL A 189 -20.98 17.10 -3.45
N PRO A 190 -22.02 17.75 -4.00
CA PRO A 190 -23.40 17.39 -3.69
C PRO A 190 -23.69 15.92 -4.01
N GLY A 191 -24.30 15.21 -3.06
CA GLY A 191 -24.58 13.78 -3.18
C GLY A 191 -23.46 12.87 -2.66
N VAL A 192 -22.32 13.39 -2.21
CA VAL A 192 -21.34 12.61 -1.46
C VAL A 192 -21.77 12.50 -0.01
N LEU A 193 -21.94 11.27 0.47
CA LEU A 193 -22.38 10.95 1.82
C LEU A 193 -21.20 10.75 2.77
N GLU A 194 -20.20 9.96 2.34
CA GLU A 194 -19.07 9.62 3.15
C GLU A 194 -17.80 9.47 2.30
N VAL A 195 -16.67 9.84 2.86
CA VAL A 195 -15.34 9.62 2.27
C VAL A 195 -14.42 9.07 3.34
N GLU A 196 -13.89 7.87 3.09
CA GLU A 196 -13.00 7.18 4.00
C GLU A 196 -11.73 6.70 3.27
N ARG A 197 -10.62 6.61 3.99
CA ARG A 197 -9.43 5.91 3.50
C ARG A 197 -9.55 4.43 3.86
N LEU A 198 -9.53 3.59 2.84
CA LEU A 198 -9.58 2.15 3.01
C LEU A 198 -8.16 1.62 3.33
N MET A 199 -8.04 0.88 4.42
CA MET A 199 -6.87 0.11 4.79
C MET A 199 -7.10 -1.35 4.36
N ARG A 200 -6.04 -2.01 3.90
CA ARG A 200 -6.12 -3.42 3.48
C ARG A 200 -5.95 -4.37 4.65
#